data_64739321e2cc658fdf613d0e3279dd78
#
_entry.id   64739321e2cc658fdf613d0e3279dd78
#
_cell.length_a   1.000
_cell.length_b   1.000
_cell.length_c   1.000
_cell.angle_alpha   90.00
_cell.angle_beta   90.00
_cell.angle_gamma   90.00
#
_symmetry.space_group_name_H-M   'P 1'
#
loop_
_entity.id
_entity.type
_entity.pdbx_description
1 polymer ?
#
loop_
_entity_poly.entity_id
_entity_poly.type
_entity_poly.pdbx_seq_one_letter_code
_entity_poly.pdbx_strand_id
1 'polypeptide(L)'
;MASGPTPPHLGRQVVHALKALLELAEDCPPRWRSVTDLAACQALPAPMLEQLLLRMRRSGLLEARRGRVGGYRLARGATLINLAEVVGALERQQGAVDQREPDTGTAADRVAQLLERRLRMALERELGRCSLADLHYDLRSAQAVLSPTGGLLLG
;
A
#
# COMPACT_ATOMS: atom_id res chain seq x y z
N MET A 1 11.27 -17.22 -27.77
CA MET A 1 11.48 -16.91 -26.35
C MET A 1 10.12 -16.83 -25.68
N ALA A 2 9.78 -17.79 -24.86
CA ALA A 2 8.54 -17.74 -24.10
C ALA A 2 8.71 -16.70 -23.00
N SER A 3 8.01 -15.58 -23.12
CA SER A 3 7.83 -14.66 -22.00
C SER A 3 7.06 -15.45 -20.94
N GLY A 4 7.73 -15.79 -19.84
CA GLY A 4 7.05 -16.38 -18.69
C GLY A 4 5.93 -15.46 -18.20
N PRO A 5 4.94 -15.97 -17.47
CA PRO A 5 3.87 -15.14 -16.95
C PRO A 5 4.48 -14.00 -16.14
N THR A 6 4.09 -12.77 -16.46
CA THR A 6 4.48 -11.59 -15.68
C THR A 6 4.06 -11.85 -14.24
N PRO A 7 4.99 -11.78 -13.27
CA PRO A 7 4.61 -12.00 -11.88
C PRO A 7 3.52 -10.99 -11.47
N PRO A 8 2.60 -11.38 -10.61
CA PRO A 8 1.62 -10.46 -10.08
C PRO A 8 2.36 -9.28 -9.43
N HIS A 9 2.05 -8.08 -9.85
CA HIS A 9 2.64 -6.86 -9.33
C HIS A 9 1.58 -6.00 -8.66
N LEU A 10 1.99 -5.30 -7.63
CA LEU A 10 1.13 -4.34 -6.97
C LEU A 10 0.81 -3.18 -7.92
N GLY A 11 -0.45 -2.81 -8.01
CA GLY A 11 -0.85 -1.64 -8.78
C GLY A 11 -0.12 -0.38 -8.31
N ARG A 12 0.18 0.54 -9.23
CA ARG A 12 0.92 1.79 -8.92
C ARG A 12 0.32 2.56 -7.74
N GLN A 13 -1.00 2.61 -7.63
CA GLN A 13 -1.68 3.29 -6.54
C GLN A 13 -1.41 2.64 -5.18
N VAL A 14 -1.35 1.30 -5.14
CA VAL A 14 -1.01 0.56 -3.92
C VAL A 14 0.42 0.88 -3.50
N VAL A 15 1.36 0.89 -4.43
CA VAL A 15 2.76 1.25 -4.16
C VAL A 15 2.87 2.67 -3.61
N HIS A 16 2.18 3.65 -4.21
CA HIS A 16 2.19 5.03 -3.74
C HIS A 16 1.55 5.17 -2.35
N ALA A 17 0.46 4.46 -2.09
CA ALA A 17 -0.17 4.45 -0.77
C ALA A 17 0.74 3.82 0.30
N LEU A 18 1.40 2.72 -0.01
CA LEU A 18 2.37 2.09 0.89
C LEU A 18 3.55 3.02 1.21
N LYS A 19 4.08 3.75 0.23
CA LYS A 19 5.13 4.76 0.45
C LYS A 19 4.68 5.83 1.46
N ALA A 20 3.46 6.35 1.32
CA ALA A 20 2.92 7.32 2.24
C ALA A 20 2.68 6.75 3.64
N LEU A 21 2.17 5.52 3.74
CA LEU A 21 1.95 4.85 5.02
C LEU A 21 3.27 4.55 5.74
N LEU A 22 4.30 4.14 5.02
CA LEU A 22 5.64 3.91 5.57
C LEU A 22 6.25 5.20 6.11
N GLU A 23 6.07 6.31 5.41
CA GLU A 23 6.51 7.64 5.88
C GLU A 23 5.80 8.05 7.18
N LEU A 24 4.49 7.77 7.28
CA LEU A 24 3.73 8.04 8.50
C LEU A 24 4.10 7.09 9.65
N ALA A 25 4.58 5.89 9.34
CA ALA A 25 5.03 4.92 10.33
C ALA A 25 6.42 5.25 10.91
N GLU A 26 7.21 6.09 10.24
CA GLU A 26 8.51 6.57 10.77
C GLU A 26 8.34 7.46 12.01
N ASP A 27 7.23 8.17 12.13
CA ASP A 27 7.01 9.08 13.23
C ASP A 27 6.63 8.34 14.53
N CYS A 28 7.53 8.35 15.49
CA CYS A 28 7.29 7.83 16.83
C CYS A 28 7.69 8.91 17.87
N PRO A 29 6.73 9.54 18.55
CA PRO A 29 5.28 9.36 18.50
C PRO A 29 4.64 9.88 17.19
N PRO A 30 3.44 9.38 16.84
CA PRO A 30 2.78 9.74 15.59
C PRO A 30 2.54 11.25 15.48
N ARG A 31 2.92 11.83 14.33
CA ARG A 31 2.74 13.26 14.03
C ARG A 31 1.70 13.46 12.93
N TRP A 32 1.14 14.65 12.91
CA TRP A 32 0.32 15.09 11.80
C TRP A 32 1.23 15.56 10.65
N ARG A 33 1.09 14.92 9.50
CA ARG A 33 1.87 15.23 8.30
C ARG A 33 0.97 15.80 7.21
N SER A 34 1.35 16.92 6.66
CA SER A 34 0.60 17.52 5.55
C SER A 34 0.73 16.70 4.26
N VAL A 35 -0.25 16.84 3.36
CA VAL A 35 -0.16 16.22 2.02
C VAL A 35 1.08 16.71 1.27
N THR A 36 1.38 18.00 1.39
CA THR A 36 2.54 18.62 0.72
C THR A 36 3.85 18.01 1.22
N ASP A 37 4.01 17.82 2.53
CA ASP A 37 5.21 17.21 3.10
C ASP A 37 5.37 15.76 2.65
N LEU A 38 4.29 14.96 2.74
CA LEU A 38 4.31 13.57 2.30
C LEU A 38 4.61 13.45 0.80
N ALA A 39 4.01 14.31 -0.03
CA ALA A 39 4.24 14.33 -1.46
C ALA A 39 5.70 14.67 -1.79
N ALA A 40 6.27 15.66 -1.11
CA ALA A 40 7.68 16.03 -1.28
C ALA A 40 8.63 14.90 -0.86
N CYS A 41 8.42 14.29 0.32
CA CYS A 41 9.26 13.19 0.81
C CYS A 41 9.26 11.99 -0.13
N GLN A 42 8.13 11.70 -0.77
CA GLN A 42 7.97 10.52 -1.63
C GLN A 42 8.10 10.81 -3.12
N ALA A 43 8.36 12.07 -3.49
CA ALA A 43 8.39 12.54 -4.88
C ALA A 43 7.12 12.16 -5.65
N LEU A 44 5.94 12.41 -5.05
CA LEU A 44 4.64 12.11 -5.62
C LEU A 44 3.84 13.39 -5.89
N PRO A 45 2.99 13.41 -6.93
CA PRO A 45 2.08 14.53 -7.16
C PRO A 45 1.09 14.68 -6.00
N ALA A 46 1.04 15.86 -5.37
CA ALA A 46 0.19 16.12 -4.21
C ALA A 46 -1.31 15.84 -4.47
N PRO A 47 -1.92 16.22 -5.62
CA PRO A 47 -3.33 15.94 -5.89
C PRO A 47 -3.65 14.43 -5.95
N MET A 48 -2.74 13.64 -6.53
CA MET A 48 -2.90 12.18 -6.57
C MET A 48 -2.78 11.58 -5.18
N LEU A 49 -1.77 12.01 -4.41
CA LEU A 49 -1.56 11.52 -3.06
C LEU A 49 -2.75 11.85 -2.15
N GLU A 50 -3.31 13.05 -2.27
CA GLU A 50 -4.50 13.45 -1.50
C GLU A 50 -5.67 12.50 -1.72
N GLN A 51 -5.93 12.09 -2.97
CA GLN A 51 -6.99 11.10 -3.27
C GLN A 51 -6.73 9.75 -2.59
N LEU A 52 -5.48 9.29 -2.56
CA LEU A 52 -5.11 8.05 -1.89
C LEU A 52 -5.29 8.15 -0.37
N LEU A 53 -4.84 9.26 0.22
CA LEU A 53 -4.98 9.53 1.67
C LEU A 53 -6.46 9.61 2.08
N LEU A 54 -7.32 10.22 1.27
CA LEU A 54 -8.77 10.26 1.50
C LEU A 54 -9.39 8.85 1.49
N ARG A 55 -8.99 7.99 0.56
CA ARG A 55 -9.47 6.59 0.51
C ARG A 55 -9.06 5.83 1.76
N MET A 56 -7.80 5.95 2.17
CA MET A 56 -7.27 5.29 3.36
C MET A 56 -7.93 5.81 4.64
N ARG A 57 -8.23 7.11 4.70
CA ARG A 57 -9.01 7.69 5.81
C ARG A 57 -10.42 7.11 5.88
N ARG A 58 -11.13 7.03 4.75
CA ARG A 58 -12.48 6.45 4.69
C ARG A 58 -12.53 4.99 5.11
N SER A 59 -11.43 4.27 4.92
CA SER A 59 -11.28 2.88 5.35
C SER A 59 -10.77 2.73 6.78
N GLY A 60 -10.59 3.82 7.52
CA GLY A 60 -10.16 3.79 8.91
C GLY A 60 -8.67 3.51 9.12
N LEU A 61 -7.85 3.56 8.07
CA LEU A 61 -6.39 3.40 8.17
C LEU A 61 -5.70 4.69 8.63
N LEU A 62 -6.27 5.84 8.28
CA LEU A 62 -5.75 7.16 8.61
C LEU A 62 -6.78 7.99 9.35
N GLU A 63 -6.27 8.87 10.18
CA GLU A 63 -7.00 10.02 10.73
C GLU A 63 -6.56 11.28 10.00
N ALA A 64 -7.46 12.27 9.92
CA ALA A 64 -7.18 13.59 9.37
C ALA A 64 -7.59 14.67 10.34
N ARG A 65 -6.80 15.73 10.40
CA ARG A 65 -7.09 16.94 11.17
C ARG A 65 -6.94 18.16 10.28
N ARG A 66 -7.94 19.05 10.34
CA ARG A 66 -7.91 20.33 9.62
C ARG A 66 -7.05 21.35 10.39
N GLY A 67 -6.58 22.37 9.67
CA GLY A 67 -5.89 23.53 10.22
C GLY A 67 -4.41 23.58 9.90
N ARG A 68 -3.74 24.62 10.39
CA ARG A 68 -2.32 24.92 10.13
C ARG A 68 -1.37 23.79 10.53
N VAL A 69 -1.69 23.11 11.61
CA VAL A 69 -0.92 22.00 12.20
C VAL A 69 -1.64 20.67 11.94
N GLY A 70 -2.49 20.64 10.93
CA GLY A 70 -3.26 19.47 10.54
C GLY A 70 -2.52 18.59 9.55
N GLY A 71 -3.24 17.65 9.02
CA GLY A 71 -2.75 16.67 8.05
C GLY A 71 -3.29 15.29 8.33
N TYR A 72 -2.48 14.30 8.05
CA TYR A 72 -2.80 12.90 8.22
C TYR A 72 -1.83 12.22 9.20
N ARG A 73 -2.32 11.20 9.87
CA ARG A 73 -1.52 10.26 10.66
C ARG A 73 -2.15 8.88 10.63
N LEU A 74 -1.41 7.86 11.06
CA LEU A 74 -1.97 6.53 11.24
C LEU A 74 -3.08 6.54 12.31
N ALA A 75 -4.23 5.91 12.01
CA ALA A 75 -5.35 5.80 12.95
C ALA A 75 -5.06 4.84 14.10
N ARG A 76 -4.13 3.91 13.90
CA ARG A 76 -3.68 2.92 14.87
C ARG A 76 -2.23 2.53 14.60
N GLY A 77 -1.61 1.83 15.55
CA GLY A 77 -0.22 1.40 15.40
C GLY A 77 0.02 0.57 14.14
N ALA A 78 1.21 0.70 13.54
CA ALA A 78 1.57 0.00 12.32
C ALA A 78 1.48 -1.54 12.42
N THR A 79 1.65 -2.09 13.62
CA THR A 79 1.46 -3.54 13.90
C THR A 79 0.02 -4.00 13.76
N LEU A 80 -0.94 -3.08 13.85
CA LEU A 80 -2.38 -3.34 13.76
C LEU A 80 -2.96 -3.05 12.38
N ILE A 81 -2.15 -2.66 11.43
CA ILE A 81 -2.53 -2.43 10.04
C ILE A 81 -1.93 -3.54 9.20
N ASN A 82 -2.77 -4.41 8.63
CA ASN A 82 -2.29 -5.43 7.72
C ASN A 82 -2.40 -4.96 6.25
N LEU A 83 -1.60 -5.58 5.38
CA LEU A 83 -1.52 -5.15 3.99
C LEU A 83 -2.77 -5.49 3.17
N ALA A 84 -3.54 -6.49 3.57
CA ALA A 84 -4.82 -6.80 2.93
C ALA A 84 -5.83 -5.66 3.13
N GLU A 85 -5.82 -5.01 4.30
CA GLU A 85 -6.66 -3.83 4.54
C GLU A 85 -6.26 -2.65 3.64
N VAL A 86 -4.96 -2.43 3.45
CA VAL A 86 -4.44 -1.36 2.59
C VAL A 86 -4.86 -1.58 1.14
N VAL A 87 -4.61 -2.78 0.61
CA VAL A 87 -4.99 -3.13 -0.77
C VAL A 87 -6.51 -3.05 -0.94
N GLY A 88 -7.28 -3.63 -0.03
CA GLY A 88 -8.74 -3.60 -0.06
C GLY A 88 -9.33 -2.18 0.04
N ALA A 89 -8.68 -1.26 0.76
CA ALA A 89 -9.10 0.14 0.83
C ALA A 89 -9.00 0.86 -0.51
N LEU A 90 -8.00 0.51 -1.30
CA LEU A 90 -7.74 1.13 -2.60
C LEU A 90 -8.56 0.49 -3.72
N GLU A 91 -8.74 -0.83 -3.70
CA GLU A 91 -9.49 -1.54 -4.73
C GLU A 91 -10.99 -1.27 -4.65
N ARG A 92 -11.59 -1.27 -3.45
CA ARG A 92 -13.03 -1.05 -3.27
C ARG A 92 -13.54 0.29 -3.81
N GLN A 93 -12.69 1.29 -3.90
CA GLN A 93 -13.08 2.63 -4.34
C GLN A 93 -12.74 2.91 -5.80
N GLN A 94 -12.03 2.01 -6.46
CA GLN A 94 -11.78 2.15 -7.90
C GLN A 94 -13.02 1.84 -8.73
N GLY A 95 -14.18 1.58 -8.10
CA GLY A 95 -15.40 1.15 -8.74
C GLY A 95 -15.01 0.14 -9.82
N ALA A 96 -15.23 -1.12 -9.63
CA ALA A 96 -14.81 -2.13 -10.57
C ALA A 96 -15.13 -1.68 -12.02
N VAL A 97 -14.16 -1.06 -12.68
CA VAL A 97 -14.05 -1.19 -14.11
C VAL A 97 -13.55 -2.61 -14.22
N ASP A 98 -14.51 -3.48 -14.00
CA ASP A 98 -14.39 -4.89 -14.20
C ASP A 98 -14.05 -5.04 -15.67
N GLN A 99 -12.78 -5.24 -16.00
CA GLN A 99 -12.37 -5.70 -17.30
C GLN A 99 -12.74 -7.20 -17.43
N ARG A 100 -13.86 -7.59 -16.82
CA ARG A 100 -14.44 -8.88 -17.05
C ARG A 100 -14.99 -8.86 -18.46
N GLU A 101 -14.42 -9.70 -19.28
CA GLU A 101 -15.11 -10.10 -20.48
C GLU A 101 -16.54 -10.53 -20.10
N PRO A 102 -17.53 -10.22 -20.95
CA PRO A 102 -18.91 -10.59 -20.65
C PRO A 102 -18.96 -12.09 -20.37
N ASP A 103 -19.50 -12.44 -19.19
CA ASP A 103 -19.72 -13.83 -18.80
C ASP A 103 -20.71 -14.44 -19.81
N THR A 104 -20.18 -15.26 -20.71
CA THR A 104 -21.01 -16.00 -21.70
C THR A 104 -21.72 -17.18 -21.06
N GLY A 105 -21.51 -17.43 -19.77
CA GLY A 105 -22.14 -18.51 -19.02
C GLY A 105 -21.61 -19.89 -19.37
N THR A 106 -20.49 -19.97 -20.09
CA THR A 106 -19.89 -21.26 -20.46
C THR A 106 -19.27 -21.96 -19.25
N ALA A 107 -19.07 -23.26 -19.35
CA ALA A 107 -18.36 -24.02 -18.32
C ALA A 107 -16.90 -23.53 -18.15
N ALA A 108 -16.27 -23.08 -19.23
CA ALA A 108 -14.92 -22.49 -19.19
C ALA A 108 -14.89 -21.18 -18.40
N ASP A 109 -15.88 -20.29 -18.57
CA ASP A 109 -15.99 -19.04 -17.82
C ASP A 109 -16.11 -19.30 -16.32
N ARG A 110 -16.92 -20.28 -15.93
CA ARG A 110 -17.08 -20.68 -14.52
C ARG A 110 -15.77 -21.17 -13.91
N VAL A 111 -15.00 -21.94 -14.65
CA VAL A 111 -13.68 -22.45 -14.21
C VAL A 111 -12.70 -21.29 -14.07
N ALA A 112 -12.66 -20.36 -15.03
CA ALA A 112 -11.82 -19.16 -14.97
C ALA A 112 -12.16 -18.30 -13.76
N GLN A 113 -13.44 -18.03 -13.53
CA GLN A 113 -13.92 -17.27 -12.34
C GLN A 113 -13.55 -17.97 -11.02
N LEU A 114 -13.64 -19.29 -10.98
CA LEU A 114 -13.23 -20.05 -9.80
C LEU A 114 -11.73 -19.90 -9.52
N LEU A 115 -10.90 -19.93 -10.58
CA LEU A 115 -9.45 -19.69 -10.45
C LEU A 115 -9.15 -18.28 -9.98
N GLU A 116 -9.77 -17.26 -10.55
CA GLU A 116 -9.63 -15.86 -10.11
C GLU A 116 -9.98 -15.69 -8.62
N ARG A 117 -11.09 -16.30 -8.21
CA ARG A 117 -11.49 -16.27 -6.79
C ARG A 117 -10.45 -16.91 -5.88
N ARG A 118 -9.89 -18.06 -6.28
CA ARG A 118 -8.82 -18.74 -5.51
C ARG A 118 -7.56 -17.89 -5.41
N LEU A 119 -7.15 -17.23 -6.51
CA LEU A 119 -6.01 -16.33 -6.52
C LEU A 119 -6.22 -15.13 -5.58
N ARG A 120 -7.41 -14.51 -5.64
CA ARG A 120 -7.77 -13.41 -4.75
C ARG A 120 -7.69 -13.82 -3.28
N MET A 121 -8.29 -14.95 -2.93
CA MET A 121 -8.25 -15.47 -1.56
C MET A 121 -6.82 -15.80 -1.10
N ALA A 122 -5.97 -16.30 -1.98
CA ALA A 122 -4.57 -16.58 -1.68
C ALA A 122 -3.80 -15.28 -1.39
N LEU A 123 -3.99 -14.24 -2.23
CA LEU A 123 -3.39 -12.92 -2.04
C LEU A 123 -3.86 -12.26 -0.73
N GLU A 124 -5.16 -12.26 -0.47
CA GLU A 124 -5.72 -11.71 0.77
C GLU A 124 -5.14 -12.39 2.01
N ARG A 125 -4.96 -13.70 1.97
CA ARG A 125 -4.36 -14.47 3.06
C ARG A 125 -2.90 -14.09 3.30
N GLU A 126 -2.10 -14.01 2.25
CA GLU A 126 -0.68 -13.64 2.37
C GLU A 126 -0.50 -12.18 2.82
N LEU A 127 -1.25 -11.26 2.23
CA LEU A 127 -1.24 -9.85 2.63
C LEU A 127 -1.76 -9.64 4.05
N GLY A 128 -2.72 -10.46 4.49
CA GLY A 128 -3.26 -10.42 5.86
C GLY A 128 -2.26 -10.87 6.94
N ARG A 129 -1.21 -11.59 6.55
CA ARG A 129 -0.11 -12.02 7.45
C ARG A 129 0.97 -10.97 7.64
N CYS A 130 1.06 -10.00 6.74
CA CYS A 130 2.04 -8.93 6.78
C CYS A 130 1.41 -7.67 7.36
N SER A 131 2.03 -7.10 8.36
CA SER A 131 1.66 -5.80 8.91
C SER A 131 2.45 -4.66 8.25
N LEU A 132 1.96 -3.43 8.42
CA LEU A 132 2.72 -2.24 8.02
C LEU A 132 4.04 -2.14 8.79
N ALA A 133 4.07 -2.61 10.05
CA ALA A 133 5.29 -2.65 10.84
C ALA A 133 6.35 -3.59 10.26
N ASP A 134 5.95 -4.73 9.68
CA ASP A 134 6.88 -5.65 9.01
C ASP A 134 7.53 -4.96 7.81
N LEU A 135 6.75 -4.29 6.97
CA LEU A 135 7.29 -3.51 5.85
C LEU A 135 8.18 -2.35 6.29
N HIS A 136 7.83 -1.69 7.38
CA HIS A 136 8.64 -0.62 7.94
C HIS A 136 9.99 -1.14 8.43
N TYR A 137 10.01 -2.30 9.06
CA TYR A 137 11.25 -2.98 9.44
C TYR A 137 12.11 -3.31 8.21
N ASP A 138 11.52 -3.87 7.16
CA ASP A 138 12.20 -4.16 5.90
C ASP A 138 12.78 -2.90 5.24
N LEU A 139 12.01 -1.80 5.25
CA LEU A 139 12.47 -0.50 4.74
C LEU A 139 13.71 -0.02 5.48
N ARG A 140 13.69 -0.04 6.80
CA ARG A 140 14.84 0.38 7.61
C ARG A 140 16.06 -0.51 7.40
N SER A 141 15.85 -1.81 7.26
CA SER A 141 16.92 -2.76 6.94
C SER A 141 17.56 -2.47 5.58
N ALA A 142 16.72 -2.18 4.57
CA ALA A 142 17.21 -1.81 3.24
C ALA A 142 17.98 -0.48 3.26
N GLN A 143 17.49 0.52 4.00
CA GLN A 143 18.17 1.81 4.15
C GLN A 143 19.52 1.67 4.82
N ALA A 144 19.65 0.81 5.85
CA ALA A 144 20.92 0.55 6.53
C ALA A 144 21.97 -0.06 5.58
N VAL A 145 21.56 -0.93 4.68
CA VAL A 145 22.44 -1.53 3.66
C VAL A 145 22.87 -0.52 2.59
N LEU A 146 21.97 0.40 2.22
CA LEU A 146 22.23 1.41 1.18
C LEU A 146 22.96 2.64 1.71
N SER A 147 23.06 2.81 3.03
CA SER A 147 23.77 3.94 3.62
C SER A 147 25.30 3.75 3.51
N PRO A 148 26.03 4.72 2.90
CA PRO A 148 27.46 4.56 2.65
C PRO A 148 28.36 4.56 3.92
N THR A 149 27.75 4.70 5.11
CA THR A 149 28.50 4.78 6.38
C THR A 149 28.83 3.40 6.98
N GLY A 150 28.38 2.30 6.36
CA GLY A 150 28.68 0.94 6.82
C GLY A 150 30.05 0.36 6.41
N GLY A 151 30.91 1.15 5.76
CA GLY A 151 32.12 0.65 5.10
C GLY A 151 33.47 1.09 5.67
N LEU A 152 33.53 1.70 6.87
CA LEU A 152 34.83 2.20 7.37
C LEU A 152 34.97 2.04 8.90
N LEU A 153 35.03 0.80 9.38
CA LEU A 153 35.64 0.46 10.64
C LEU A 153 36.26 -0.95 10.57
N LEU A 154 37.21 -1.13 9.65
CA LEU A 154 38.25 -2.13 9.76
C LEU A 154 39.56 -1.42 9.38
N GLY A 155 40.09 -0.72 10.33
CA GLY A 155 41.45 -0.27 10.36
C GLY A 155 42.09 -0.72 11.66
#